data_b67d854304e8194487db054ffb4673e6
#
_entry.id   b67d854304e8194487db054ffb4673e6
#
_cell.length_a   1.000
_cell.length_b   1.000
_cell.length_c   1.000
_cell.angle_alpha   90.00
_cell.angle_beta   90.00
_cell.angle_gamma   90.00
#
_symmetry.space_group_name_H-M   'P 1'
#
loop_
_entity.id
_entity.type
_entity.pdbx_description
1 polymer ?
#
loop_
_entity_poly.entity_id
_entity_poly.type
_entity_poly.pdbx_seq_one_letter_code
_entity_poly.pdbx_strand_id
1 'polypeptide(L)'
;MFETIHDAMNWVGGGTALYILPFLAVISVLVFVHEWGHYIVARMCGVKVETFSIGFGKKIWSRVDRAGCRWQIALIPLGGFVKMFGDTDPASAVHTDKVTDSHGQVRPMTPVERDQAFFSKPVWKRAAIVFAGPAINFIFAIVVLASLYATVGRPITPPIVAAVIVGSAAEQAGFKPNDRIVGIDGNKVNRFVDIQRNVAVTLAKPLSIDVERDGQVINLPNVTPKL
;
A
#
# COMPACT_ATOMS: atom_id res chain seq x y z
N MET A 1 -6.89 -10.36 -28.74
CA MET A 1 -6.34 -10.80 -27.42
C MET A 1 -7.01 -10.11 -26.23
N PHE A 2 -7.22 -8.80 -26.21
CA PHE A 2 -7.95 -8.11 -25.13
C PHE A 2 -9.46 -8.43 -25.13
N GLU A 3 -10.10 -8.54 -26.29
CA GLU A 3 -11.51 -8.92 -26.42
C GLU A 3 -11.79 -10.33 -25.92
N THR A 4 -10.91 -11.29 -26.21
CA THR A 4 -11.04 -12.69 -25.73
C THR A 4 -10.91 -12.82 -24.20
N ILE A 5 -10.15 -11.94 -23.55
CA ILE A 5 -10.06 -11.90 -22.08
C ILE A 5 -11.34 -11.28 -21.50
N HIS A 6 -11.85 -10.23 -22.13
CA HIS A 6 -13.09 -9.57 -21.70
C HIS A 6 -14.31 -10.49 -21.85
N ASP A 7 -14.40 -11.26 -22.92
CA ASP A 7 -15.47 -12.23 -23.15
C ASP A 7 -15.37 -13.43 -22.22
N ALA A 8 -14.17 -13.93 -21.94
CA ALA A 8 -13.95 -14.98 -20.93
C ALA A 8 -14.33 -14.51 -19.52
N MET A 9 -14.10 -13.23 -19.19
CA MET A 9 -14.46 -12.64 -17.92
C MET A 9 -15.97 -12.39 -17.78
N ASN A 10 -16.67 -12.05 -18.86
CA ASN A 10 -18.13 -11.97 -18.89
C ASN A 10 -18.78 -13.36 -18.74
N TRP A 11 -18.13 -14.40 -19.23
CA TRP A 11 -18.60 -15.80 -19.10
C TRP A 11 -18.44 -16.34 -17.66
N VAL A 12 -17.46 -15.90 -16.89
CA VAL A 12 -17.19 -16.35 -15.48
C VAL A 12 -18.11 -15.67 -14.46
N GLY A 13 -19.15 -14.96 -14.85
CA GLY A 13 -20.17 -14.45 -13.89
C GLY A 13 -20.22 -12.94 -13.74
N GLY A 14 -20.04 -12.22 -14.84
CA GLY A 14 -20.23 -10.76 -14.87
C GLY A 14 -19.20 -9.99 -14.05
N GLY A 15 -19.07 -8.70 -14.28
CA GLY A 15 -18.03 -7.80 -13.79
C GLY A 15 -17.55 -7.93 -12.33
N THR A 16 -18.26 -8.65 -11.46
CA THR A 16 -17.91 -8.87 -10.05
C THR A 16 -16.63 -9.70 -9.88
N ALA A 17 -16.46 -10.78 -10.64
CA ALA A 17 -15.24 -11.62 -10.57
C ALA A 17 -14.00 -10.85 -11.01
N LEU A 18 -14.16 -9.91 -11.93
CA LEU A 18 -13.09 -9.03 -12.43
C LEU A 18 -12.48 -8.16 -11.32
N TYR A 19 -13.26 -7.77 -10.33
CA TYR A 19 -12.79 -6.95 -9.21
C TYR A 19 -12.40 -7.80 -8.00
N ILE A 20 -13.11 -8.90 -7.73
CA ILE A 20 -12.86 -9.76 -6.57
C ILE A 20 -11.52 -10.48 -6.69
N LEU A 21 -11.19 -11.08 -7.84
CA LEU A 21 -9.96 -11.85 -7.99
C LEU A 21 -8.69 -10.99 -7.83
N PRO A 22 -8.55 -9.82 -8.49
CA PRO A 22 -7.42 -8.92 -8.24
C PRO A 22 -7.38 -8.43 -6.79
N PHE A 23 -8.52 -8.11 -6.20
CA PHE A 23 -8.60 -7.70 -4.80
C PHE A 23 -8.07 -8.78 -3.86
N LEU A 24 -8.53 -10.03 -4.02
CA LEU A 24 -8.05 -11.17 -3.23
C LEU A 24 -6.55 -11.42 -3.44
N ALA A 25 -6.06 -11.28 -4.66
CA ALA A 25 -4.63 -11.41 -4.95
C ALA A 25 -3.80 -10.34 -4.23
N VAL A 26 -4.21 -9.08 -4.33
CA VAL A 26 -3.49 -7.96 -3.67
C VAL A 26 -3.52 -8.11 -2.15
N ILE A 27 -4.70 -8.40 -1.57
CA ILE A 27 -4.81 -8.54 -0.10
C ILE A 27 -3.98 -9.74 0.40
N SER A 28 -3.93 -10.84 -0.36
CA SER A 28 -3.12 -12.01 0.00
C SER A 28 -1.63 -11.69 0.02
N VAL A 29 -1.14 -10.89 -0.95
CA VAL A 29 0.25 -10.44 -0.99
C VAL A 29 0.55 -9.50 0.19
N LEU A 30 -0.34 -8.54 0.46
CA LEU A 30 -0.17 -7.60 1.59
C LEU A 30 -0.16 -8.32 2.93
N VAL A 31 -1.06 -9.29 3.12
CA VAL A 31 -1.11 -10.11 4.32
C VAL A 31 0.16 -10.97 4.44
N PHE A 32 0.60 -11.61 3.36
CA PHE A 32 1.85 -12.38 3.38
C PHE A 32 3.03 -11.50 3.83
N VAL A 33 3.18 -10.32 3.25
CA VAL A 33 4.26 -9.37 3.60
C VAL A 33 4.15 -8.94 5.05
N HIS A 34 2.93 -8.65 5.54
CA HIS A 34 2.65 -8.28 6.92
C HIS A 34 3.09 -9.38 7.91
N GLU A 35 2.60 -10.59 7.71
CA GLU A 35 2.93 -11.74 8.55
C GLU A 35 4.43 -12.09 8.48
N TRP A 36 5.03 -11.91 7.31
CA TRP A 36 6.46 -12.11 7.12
C TRP A 36 7.31 -11.13 7.92
N GLY A 37 6.85 -9.89 8.09
CA GLY A 37 7.45 -8.91 8.98
C GLY A 37 7.49 -9.39 10.43
N HIS A 38 6.37 -9.84 10.96
CA HIS A 38 6.28 -10.43 12.29
C HIS A 38 7.21 -11.64 12.43
N TYR A 39 7.19 -12.54 11.45
CA TYR A 39 8.00 -13.75 11.43
C TYR A 39 9.50 -13.45 11.51
N ILE A 40 10.01 -12.57 10.64
CA ILE A 40 11.44 -12.23 10.59
C ILE A 40 11.89 -11.63 11.92
N VAL A 41 11.18 -10.60 12.40
CA VAL A 41 11.59 -9.89 13.61
C VAL A 41 11.43 -10.78 14.87
N ALA A 42 10.41 -11.64 14.92
CA ALA A 42 10.30 -12.64 15.98
C ALA A 42 11.51 -13.55 16.04
N ARG A 43 11.94 -14.08 14.86
CA ARG A 43 13.13 -14.92 14.74
C ARG A 43 14.40 -14.19 15.16
N MET A 44 14.58 -12.94 14.72
CA MET A 44 15.73 -12.09 15.12
C MET A 44 15.75 -11.80 16.61
N CYS A 45 14.58 -11.69 17.24
CA CYS A 45 14.45 -11.50 18.70
C CYS A 45 14.62 -12.79 19.51
N GLY A 46 14.86 -13.93 18.85
CA GLY A 46 15.00 -15.24 19.50
C GLY A 46 13.68 -15.83 19.98
N VAL A 47 12.56 -15.47 19.32
CA VAL A 47 11.25 -16.10 19.55
C VAL A 47 11.08 -17.25 18.57
N LYS A 48 10.69 -18.42 19.07
CA LYS A 48 10.34 -19.56 18.24
C LYS A 48 8.97 -19.35 17.62
N VAL A 49 8.87 -19.50 16.30
CA VAL A 49 7.59 -19.44 15.57
C VAL A 49 7.12 -20.87 15.30
N GLU A 50 5.91 -21.19 15.72
CA GLU A 50 5.30 -22.52 15.54
C GLU A 50 4.62 -22.66 14.19
N THR A 51 3.88 -21.63 13.78
CA THR A 51 3.10 -21.66 12.54
C THR A 51 3.12 -20.31 11.85
N PHE A 52 3.33 -20.36 10.54
CA PHE A 52 3.14 -19.24 9.60
C PHE A 52 2.02 -19.64 8.66
N SER A 53 0.89 -18.92 8.69
CA SER A 53 -0.29 -19.25 7.89
C SER A 53 -0.69 -18.09 6.98
N ILE A 54 -0.94 -18.42 5.73
CA ILE A 54 -1.63 -17.53 4.79
C ILE A 54 -3.07 -18.06 4.68
N GLY A 55 -4.04 -17.21 5.04
CA GLY A 55 -5.44 -17.58 5.06
C GLY A 55 -5.88 -18.27 6.35
N PHE A 56 -7.19 -18.52 6.42
CA PHE A 56 -7.87 -19.18 7.54
C PHE A 56 -8.62 -20.42 7.08
N GLY A 57 -9.01 -21.26 8.04
CA GLY A 57 -9.85 -22.44 7.81
C GLY A 57 -9.06 -23.69 7.45
N LYS A 58 -9.63 -24.52 6.54
CA LYS A 58 -9.05 -25.81 6.18
C LYS A 58 -7.71 -25.64 5.46
N LYS A 59 -6.69 -26.36 5.92
CA LYS A 59 -5.34 -26.37 5.32
C LYS A 59 -5.40 -27.05 3.95
N ILE A 60 -4.92 -26.32 2.91
CA ILE A 60 -4.75 -26.85 1.55
C ILE A 60 -3.35 -27.43 1.40
N TRP A 61 -2.35 -26.74 1.93
CA TRP A 61 -0.96 -27.13 1.88
C TRP A 61 -0.24 -26.82 3.19
N SER A 62 0.70 -27.66 3.59
CA SER A 62 1.51 -27.39 4.78
C SER A 62 2.86 -28.11 4.69
N ARG A 63 3.92 -27.43 5.14
CA ARG A 63 5.29 -27.94 5.21
C ARG A 63 5.97 -27.41 6.46
N VAL A 64 6.76 -28.26 7.13
CA VAL A 64 7.59 -27.85 8.27
C VAL A 64 8.99 -27.54 7.74
N ASP A 65 9.54 -26.37 8.08
CA ASP A 65 10.89 -25.98 7.73
C ASP A 65 11.94 -26.61 8.69
N ARG A 66 13.22 -26.41 8.38
CA ARG A 66 14.33 -26.93 9.21
C ARG A 66 14.38 -26.30 10.61
N ALA A 67 13.74 -25.18 10.81
CA ALA A 67 13.68 -24.47 12.06
C ALA A 67 12.46 -24.86 12.91
N GLY A 68 11.66 -25.82 12.44
CA GLY A 68 10.46 -26.32 13.11
C GLY A 68 9.21 -25.45 12.93
N CYS A 69 9.26 -24.41 12.10
CA CYS A 69 8.09 -23.61 11.78
C CYS A 69 7.23 -24.30 10.72
N ARG A 70 5.93 -24.40 10.97
CA ARG A 70 4.97 -24.94 10.01
C ARG A 70 4.46 -23.83 9.10
N TRP A 71 4.84 -23.86 7.84
CA TRP A 71 4.29 -23.02 6.79
C TRP A 71 3.03 -23.66 6.24
N GLN A 72 1.94 -22.91 6.14
CA GLN A 72 0.68 -23.43 5.63
C GLN A 72 -0.09 -22.40 4.81
N ILE A 73 -0.88 -22.92 3.86
CA ILE A 73 -1.85 -22.16 3.08
C ILE A 73 -3.22 -22.73 3.39
N ALA A 74 -4.16 -21.88 3.75
CA ALA A 74 -5.52 -22.25 4.08
C ALA A 74 -6.52 -21.79 3.00
N LEU A 75 -7.73 -22.33 3.04
CA LEU A 75 -8.74 -22.20 1.98
C LEU A 75 -9.25 -20.75 1.80
N ILE A 76 -9.36 -19.99 2.89
CA ILE A 76 -9.93 -18.64 2.87
C ILE A 76 -8.76 -17.63 2.85
N PRO A 77 -8.47 -16.98 1.70
CA PRO A 77 -7.29 -16.10 1.54
C PRO A 77 -7.50 -14.69 2.12
N LEU A 78 -8.39 -14.55 3.10
CA LEU A 78 -8.70 -13.28 3.76
C LEU A 78 -7.96 -13.17 5.09
N GLY A 79 -6.65 -12.97 5.04
CA GLY A 79 -5.83 -12.81 6.23
C GLY A 79 -4.71 -13.84 6.36
N GLY A 80 -4.07 -13.87 7.51
CA GLY A 80 -3.01 -14.79 7.88
C GLY A 80 -2.72 -14.69 9.38
N PHE A 81 -1.74 -15.44 9.84
CA PHE A 81 -1.25 -15.30 11.21
C PHE A 81 0.13 -15.94 11.39
N VAL A 82 0.86 -15.40 12.33
CA VAL A 82 2.11 -15.98 12.85
C VAL A 82 1.88 -16.41 14.29
N LYS A 83 1.77 -17.74 14.53
CA LYS A 83 1.67 -18.28 15.87
C LYS A 83 3.05 -18.38 16.50
N MET A 84 3.27 -17.64 17.56
CA MET A 84 4.50 -17.65 18.33
C MET A 84 4.43 -18.69 19.44
N PHE A 85 5.58 -19.20 19.84
CA PHE A 85 5.67 -20.17 20.91
C PHE A 85 5.24 -19.55 22.25
N GLY A 86 4.41 -20.28 22.98
CA GLY A 86 3.82 -19.83 24.24
C GLY A 86 2.49 -19.10 24.08
N ASP A 87 2.03 -18.83 22.84
CA ASP A 87 0.70 -18.26 22.60
C ASP A 87 -0.33 -19.38 22.40
N THR A 88 -1.48 -19.25 23.04
CA THR A 88 -2.57 -20.23 22.91
C THR A 88 -3.40 -19.98 21.67
N ASP A 89 -3.45 -18.75 21.19
CA ASP A 89 -4.18 -18.33 20.00
C ASP A 89 -3.29 -17.62 18.98
N PRO A 90 -3.72 -17.56 17.70
CA PRO A 90 -2.98 -16.87 16.65
C PRO A 90 -2.85 -15.36 16.85
N ALA A 91 -3.71 -14.76 17.68
CA ALA A 91 -3.70 -13.31 17.93
C ALA A 91 -2.74 -12.92 19.07
N SER A 92 -2.03 -13.88 19.66
CA SER A 92 -1.11 -13.68 20.77
C SER A 92 -1.74 -12.96 21.99
N ALA A 93 -3.06 -13.10 22.14
CA ALA A 93 -3.81 -12.45 23.19
C ALA A 93 -3.75 -13.22 24.54
N VAL A 94 -3.58 -14.54 24.47
CA VAL A 94 -3.53 -15.41 25.65
C VAL A 94 -2.25 -16.22 25.64
N HIS A 95 -1.53 -16.22 26.76
CA HIS A 95 -0.26 -16.92 26.93
C HIS A 95 -0.41 -18.13 27.85
N THR A 96 0.45 -19.13 27.67
CA THR A 96 0.55 -20.29 28.53
C THR A 96 2.01 -20.65 28.80
N ASP A 97 2.32 -20.98 30.02
CA ASP A 97 3.63 -21.54 30.45
C ASP A 97 3.67 -23.06 30.36
N LYS A 98 2.64 -23.67 29.78
CA LYS A 98 2.53 -25.11 29.64
C LYS A 98 2.73 -25.52 28.18
N VAL A 99 3.40 -26.62 27.97
CA VAL A 99 3.59 -27.24 26.66
C VAL A 99 3.08 -28.67 26.68
N THR A 100 2.54 -29.11 25.55
CA THR A 100 2.18 -30.52 25.38
C THR A 100 3.38 -31.26 24.78
N ASP A 101 3.85 -32.28 25.44
CA ASP A 101 4.96 -33.10 24.98
C ASP A 101 4.56 -34.04 23.84
N SER A 102 5.53 -34.81 23.32
CA SER A 102 5.29 -35.79 22.25
C SER A 102 4.36 -36.94 22.64
N HIS A 103 4.11 -37.14 23.92
CA HIS A 103 3.20 -38.16 24.48
C HIS A 103 1.82 -37.60 24.81
N GLY A 104 1.54 -36.33 24.47
CA GLY A 104 0.27 -35.68 24.78
C GLY A 104 0.11 -35.20 26.23
N GLN A 105 1.16 -35.27 27.04
CA GLN A 105 1.10 -34.80 28.42
C GLN A 105 1.42 -33.31 28.52
N VAL A 106 0.61 -32.61 29.32
CA VAL A 106 0.80 -31.17 29.56
C VAL A 106 1.81 -31.01 30.72
N ARG A 107 2.93 -30.36 30.43
CA ARG A 107 3.97 -30.03 31.42
C ARG A 107 4.32 -28.54 31.42
N PRO A 108 4.91 -28.02 32.48
CA PRO A 108 5.49 -26.68 32.51
C PRO A 108 6.61 -26.54 31.44
N MET A 109 6.79 -25.33 30.95
CA MET A 109 7.93 -25.02 30.08
C MET A 109 9.25 -25.13 30.82
N THR A 110 10.25 -25.68 30.18
CA THR A 110 11.64 -25.61 30.66
C THR A 110 12.15 -24.16 30.59
N PRO A 111 13.22 -23.79 31.33
CA PRO A 111 13.80 -22.44 31.23
C PRO A 111 14.22 -22.07 29.81
N VAL A 112 14.72 -23.00 29.02
CA VAL A 112 15.13 -22.81 27.61
C VAL A 112 13.91 -22.57 26.72
N GLU A 113 12.84 -23.33 26.91
CA GLU A 113 11.58 -23.15 26.18
C GLU A 113 10.95 -21.79 26.53
N ARG A 114 10.94 -21.44 27.80
CA ARG A 114 10.42 -20.17 28.28
C ARG A 114 11.19 -18.99 27.66
N ASP A 115 12.52 -19.07 27.53
CA ASP A 115 13.30 -18.03 26.87
C ASP A 115 12.92 -17.87 25.39
N GLN A 116 12.44 -18.90 24.71
CA GLN A 116 11.98 -18.84 23.32
C GLN A 116 10.53 -18.37 23.17
N ALA A 117 9.79 -18.19 24.25
CA ALA A 117 8.41 -17.75 24.23
C ALA A 117 8.29 -16.22 24.02
N PHE A 118 7.28 -15.78 23.27
CA PHE A 118 7.04 -14.37 23.00
C PHE A 118 6.83 -13.56 24.28
N PHE A 119 6.00 -14.05 25.19
CA PHE A 119 5.65 -13.34 26.44
C PHE A 119 6.84 -13.15 27.38
N SER A 120 7.88 -13.99 27.30
CA SER A 120 9.08 -13.90 28.13
C SER A 120 10.07 -12.83 27.67
N LYS A 121 9.91 -12.33 26.44
CA LYS A 121 10.82 -11.32 25.89
C LYS A 121 10.57 -9.94 26.52
N PRO A 122 11.62 -9.12 26.65
CA PRO A 122 11.46 -7.75 27.15
C PRO A 122 10.52 -6.94 26.24
N VAL A 123 9.86 -5.95 26.83
CA VAL A 123 8.79 -5.17 26.22
C VAL A 123 9.20 -4.60 24.85
N TRP A 124 10.42 -4.06 24.73
CA TRP A 124 10.89 -3.49 23.48
C TRP A 124 10.98 -4.51 22.34
N LYS A 125 11.39 -5.77 22.61
CA LYS A 125 11.40 -6.85 21.61
C LYS A 125 9.97 -7.22 21.19
N ARG A 126 9.06 -7.33 22.14
CA ARG A 126 7.64 -7.58 21.86
C ARG A 126 7.03 -6.46 21.02
N ALA A 127 7.31 -5.21 21.40
CA ALA A 127 6.87 -4.05 20.62
C ALA A 127 7.46 -4.05 19.20
N ALA A 128 8.76 -4.35 19.05
CA ALA A 128 9.40 -4.45 17.74
C ALA A 128 8.74 -5.54 16.86
N ILE A 129 8.43 -6.71 17.43
CA ILE A 129 7.76 -7.80 16.71
C ILE A 129 6.36 -7.36 16.27
N VAL A 130 5.57 -6.74 17.16
CA VAL A 130 4.21 -6.27 16.81
C VAL A 130 4.24 -5.16 15.76
N PHE A 131 5.19 -4.24 15.88
CA PHE A 131 5.33 -3.15 14.90
C PHE A 131 5.87 -3.60 13.54
N ALA A 132 6.58 -4.73 13.49
CA ALA A 132 7.23 -5.22 12.27
C ALA A 132 6.26 -5.50 11.12
N GLY A 133 5.06 -6.00 11.40
CA GLY A 133 4.03 -6.25 10.38
C GLY A 133 3.62 -4.97 9.63
N PRO A 134 3.10 -3.96 10.31
CA PRO A 134 2.80 -2.67 9.67
C PRO A 134 4.02 -2.03 8.99
N ALA A 135 5.19 -2.04 9.66
CA ALA A 135 6.41 -1.42 9.14
C ALA A 135 6.85 -2.01 7.79
N ILE A 136 6.83 -3.34 7.66
CA ILE A 136 7.24 -4.00 6.41
C ILE A 136 6.27 -3.69 5.27
N ASN A 137 4.97 -3.51 5.54
CA ASN A 137 3.99 -3.10 4.54
C ASN A 137 4.28 -1.69 4.00
N PHE A 138 4.70 -0.74 4.86
CA PHE A 138 5.15 0.57 4.40
C PHE A 138 6.40 0.48 3.53
N ILE A 139 7.39 -0.32 3.94
CA ILE A 139 8.60 -0.55 3.14
C ILE A 139 8.24 -1.17 1.79
N PHE A 140 7.38 -2.18 1.80
CA PHE A 140 6.89 -2.83 0.58
C PHE A 140 6.20 -1.85 -0.36
N ALA A 141 5.30 -1.00 0.16
CA ALA A 141 4.63 0.03 -0.62
C ALA A 141 5.61 1.02 -1.24
N ILE A 142 6.63 1.46 -0.49
CA ILE A 142 7.68 2.35 -0.99
C ILE A 142 8.46 1.68 -2.13
N VAL A 143 8.86 0.41 -1.94
CA VAL A 143 9.61 -0.34 -2.96
C VAL A 143 8.79 -0.52 -4.24
N VAL A 144 7.51 -0.91 -4.11
CA VAL A 144 6.61 -1.08 -5.27
C VAL A 144 6.40 0.23 -6.01
N LEU A 145 6.11 1.33 -5.30
CA LEU A 145 5.91 2.65 -5.91
C LEU A 145 7.20 3.19 -6.54
N ALA A 146 8.34 3.03 -5.88
CA ALA A 146 9.62 3.42 -6.44
C ALA A 146 9.95 2.64 -7.72
N SER A 147 9.73 1.34 -7.72
CA SER A 147 9.90 0.48 -8.90
C SER A 147 8.97 0.87 -10.03
N LEU A 148 7.70 1.13 -9.72
CA LEU A 148 6.71 1.59 -10.69
C LEU A 148 7.14 2.92 -11.33
N TYR A 149 7.53 3.90 -10.53
CA TYR A 149 7.96 5.20 -11.04
C TYR A 149 9.29 5.15 -11.79
N ALA A 150 10.19 4.23 -11.43
CA ALA A 150 11.44 4.04 -12.14
C ALA A 150 11.25 3.36 -13.51
N THR A 151 10.25 2.50 -13.64
CA THR A 151 10.02 1.72 -14.90
C THR A 151 9.00 2.38 -15.83
N VAL A 152 7.86 2.80 -15.30
CA VAL A 152 6.75 3.38 -16.08
C VAL A 152 6.83 4.91 -16.14
N GLY A 153 7.56 5.52 -15.21
CA GLY A 153 7.59 6.96 -15.03
C GLY A 153 6.37 7.47 -14.24
N ARG A 154 6.42 8.75 -13.89
CA ARG A 154 5.30 9.42 -13.22
C ARG A 154 4.39 10.07 -14.25
N PRO A 155 3.09 9.76 -14.32
CA PRO A 155 2.18 10.47 -15.17
C PRO A 155 2.12 11.94 -14.77
N ILE A 156 2.46 12.82 -15.70
CA ILE A 156 2.40 14.27 -15.51
C ILE A 156 1.29 14.79 -16.38
N THR A 157 0.30 15.46 -15.78
CA THR A 157 -0.70 16.19 -16.54
C THR A 157 -0.07 17.50 -17.00
N PRO A 158 0.08 17.71 -18.33
CA PRO A 158 0.64 18.95 -18.86
C PRO A 158 -0.29 20.13 -18.54
N PRO A 159 0.25 21.32 -18.34
CA PRO A 159 -0.51 22.52 -18.00
C PRO A 159 -1.09 23.16 -19.28
N ILE A 160 -1.90 22.41 -20.03
CA ILE A 160 -2.51 22.84 -21.31
C ILE A 160 -3.99 23.13 -21.09
N VAL A 161 -4.45 24.26 -21.63
CA VAL A 161 -5.86 24.66 -21.61
C VAL A 161 -6.60 23.82 -22.66
N ALA A 162 -7.44 22.89 -22.23
CA ALA A 162 -8.22 22.04 -23.13
C ALA A 162 -9.40 22.79 -23.75
N ALA A 163 -10.10 23.60 -22.94
CA ALA A 163 -11.23 24.43 -23.35
C ALA A 163 -11.37 25.65 -22.44
N VAL A 164 -11.97 26.71 -22.94
CA VAL A 164 -12.28 27.93 -22.19
C VAL A 164 -13.79 28.03 -22.07
N ILE A 165 -14.28 28.21 -20.85
CA ILE A 165 -15.72 28.34 -20.58
C ILE A 165 -16.13 29.77 -20.92
N VAL A 166 -17.19 29.93 -21.71
CA VAL A 166 -17.77 31.23 -22.06
C VAL A 166 -18.23 31.99 -20.81
N GLY A 167 -17.90 33.26 -20.72
CA GLY A 167 -18.21 34.14 -19.56
C GLY A 167 -17.25 33.96 -18.37
N SER A 168 -16.26 33.04 -18.48
CA SER A 168 -15.29 32.82 -17.40
C SER A 168 -14.21 33.90 -17.33
N ALA A 169 -13.53 33.98 -16.18
CA ALA A 169 -12.35 34.84 -16.02
C ALA A 169 -11.22 34.48 -17.01
N ALA A 170 -11.13 33.23 -17.40
CA ALA A 170 -10.15 32.77 -18.39
C ALA A 170 -10.46 33.33 -19.80
N GLU A 171 -11.73 33.34 -20.21
CA GLU A 171 -12.13 33.95 -21.49
C GLU A 171 -11.85 35.46 -21.49
N GLN A 172 -12.25 36.15 -20.41
CA GLN A 172 -12.03 37.59 -20.26
C GLN A 172 -10.55 37.97 -20.27
N ALA A 173 -9.69 37.09 -19.75
CA ALA A 173 -8.24 37.27 -19.77
C ALA A 173 -7.60 36.91 -21.12
N GLY A 174 -8.34 36.34 -22.06
CA GLY A 174 -7.85 36.03 -23.41
C GLY A 174 -7.16 34.66 -23.55
N PHE A 175 -7.44 33.70 -22.64
CA PHE A 175 -7.00 32.31 -22.83
C PHE A 175 -7.65 31.71 -24.06
N LYS A 176 -6.90 30.84 -24.73
CA LYS A 176 -7.39 30.07 -25.87
C LYS A 176 -7.16 28.56 -25.65
N PRO A 177 -7.94 27.70 -26.28
CA PRO A 177 -7.63 26.27 -26.33
C PRO A 177 -6.22 26.04 -26.88
N ASN A 178 -5.52 25.06 -26.29
CA ASN A 178 -4.12 24.70 -26.55
C ASN A 178 -3.06 25.67 -25.97
N ASP A 179 -3.43 26.73 -25.27
CA ASP A 179 -2.45 27.50 -24.52
C ASP A 179 -1.76 26.63 -23.48
N ARG A 180 -0.44 26.66 -23.43
CA ARG A 180 0.35 26.02 -22.41
C ARG A 180 0.74 27.04 -21.35
N ILE A 181 0.28 26.87 -20.12
CA ILE A 181 0.64 27.77 -19.02
C ILE A 181 2.08 27.45 -18.60
N VAL A 182 2.98 28.44 -18.73
CA VAL A 182 4.41 28.31 -18.44
C VAL A 182 4.87 29.07 -17.21
N GLY A 183 4.08 30.06 -16.75
CA GLY A 183 4.36 30.88 -15.58
C GLY A 183 3.14 31.42 -14.90
N ILE A 184 3.20 31.65 -13.58
CA ILE A 184 2.19 32.35 -12.76
C ILE A 184 2.95 33.24 -11.78
N ASP A 185 2.72 34.58 -11.86
CA ASP A 185 3.38 35.59 -11.04
C ASP A 185 4.92 35.45 -11.02
N GLY A 186 5.52 35.14 -12.18
CA GLY A 186 6.96 34.92 -12.34
C GLY A 186 7.47 33.53 -11.88
N ASN A 187 6.61 32.71 -11.29
CA ASN A 187 6.96 31.33 -10.93
C ASN A 187 6.73 30.38 -12.09
N LYS A 188 7.75 29.57 -12.42
CA LYS A 188 7.66 28.60 -13.52
C LYS A 188 6.64 27.50 -13.23
N VAL A 189 5.79 27.20 -14.22
CA VAL A 189 4.80 26.15 -14.19
C VAL A 189 5.22 25.02 -15.14
N ASN A 190 5.34 23.79 -14.62
CA ASN A 190 5.69 22.61 -15.40
C ASN A 190 4.55 21.59 -15.45
N ARG A 191 3.64 21.62 -14.50
CA ARG A 191 2.57 20.62 -14.29
C ARG A 191 1.26 21.31 -13.92
N PHE A 192 0.15 20.67 -14.22
CA PHE A 192 -1.17 21.18 -13.84
C PHE A 192 -1.32 21.39 -12.30
N VAL A 193 -0.69 20.52 -11.49
CA VAL A 193 -0.70 20.66 -10.03
C VAL A 193 -0.04 21.96 -9.56
N ASP A 194 0.94 22.47 -10.28
CA ASP A 194 1.58 23.74 -9.97
C ASP A 194 0.60 24.92 -10.13
N ILE A 195 -0.29 24.85 -11.16
CA ILE A 195 -1.39 25.81 -11.34
C ILE A 195 -2.35 25.75 -10.17
N GLN A 196 -2.83 24.54 -9.81
CA GLN A 196 -3.76 24.36 -8.70
C GLN A 196 -3.21 24.95 -7.39
N ARG A 197 -1.92 24.70 -7.10
CA ARG A 197 -1.26 25.20 -5.89
C ARG A 197 -1.22 26.74 -5.89
N ASN A 198 -0.78 27.37 -6.99
CA ASN A 198 -0.66 28.81 -7.07
C ASN A 198 -2.04 29.51 -6.98
N VAL A 199 -3.05 28.96 -7.66
CA VAL A 199 -4.42 29.48 -7.62
C VAL A 199 -5.05 29.31 -6.24
N ALA A 200 -4.88 28.14 -5.59
CA ALA A 200 -5.46 27.88 -4.26
C ALA A 200 -4.91 28.80 -3.17
N VAL A 201 -3.64 29.19 -3.26
CA VAL A 201 -3.01 30.10 -2.30
C VAL A 201 -3.39 31.57 -2.56
N THR A 202 -3.78 31.91 -3.80
CA THR A 202 -3.98 33.29 -4.25
C THR A 202 -5.44 33.60 -4.58
N LEU A 203 -6.39 32.92 -3.93
CA LEU A 203 -7.84 33.12 -4.15
C LEU A 203 -8.23 34.62 -4.07
N ALA A 204 -8.99 35.05 -5.07
CA ALA A 204 -9.53 36.40 -5.23
C ALA A 204 -8.51 37.54 -5.47
N LYS A 205 -7.23 37.22 -5.74
CA LYS A 205 -6.26 38.22 -6.18
C LYS A 205 -6.00 38.10 -7.68
N PRO A 206 -5.74 39.19 -8.40
CA PRO A 206 -5.36 39.13 -9.80
C PRO A 206 -3.96 38.49 -9.94
N LEU A 207 -3.87 37.50 -10.84
CA LEU A 207 -2.64 36.77 -11.16
C LEU A 207 -2.14 37.24 -12.54
N SER A 208 -0.83 37.27 -12.72
CA SER A 208 -0.20 37.39 -14.01
C SER A 208 0.18 36.00 -14.51
N ILE A 209 -0.38 35.59 -15.64
CA ILE A 209 -0.17 34.24 -16.18
C ILE A 209 0.54 34.32 -17.53
N ASP A 210 1.66 33.64 -17.63
CA ASP A 210 2.39 33.49 -18.88
C ASP A 210 1.94 32.21 -19.59
N VAL A 211 1.51 32.35 -20.84
CA VAL A 211 1.10 31.24 -21.69
C VAL A 211 1.99 31.15 -22.94
N GLU A 212 2.34 29.95 -23.31
CA GLU A 212 2.98 29.67 -24.59
C GLU A 212 1.88 29.34 -25.61
N ARG A 213 1.79 30.14 -26.66
CA ARG A 213 0.85 30.00 -27.77
C ARG A 213 1.64 30.13 -29.08
N ASP A 214 1.53 29.14 -29.96
CA ASP A 214 2.22 29.11 -31.27
C ASP A 214 3.74 29.36 -31.15
N GLY A 215 4.37 28.87 -30.06
CA GLY A 215 5.80 29.03 -29.81
C GLY A 215 6.21 30.40 -29.22
N GLN A 216 5.26 31.29 -28.96
CA GLN A 216 5.50 32.60 -28.34
C GLN A 216 4.94 32.64 -26.92
N VAL A 217 5.70 33.24 -25.99
CA VAL A 217 5.23 33.47 -24.64
C VAL A 217 4.46 34.79 -24.58
N ILE A 218 3.20 34.71 -24.17
CA ILE A 218 2.25 35.84 -24.05
C ILE A 218 1.90 35.97 -22.57
N ASN A 219 2.02 37.17 -22.02
CA ASN A 219 1.59 37.46 -20.68
C ASN A 219 0.11 37.87 -20.65
N LEU A 220 -0.68 37.22 -19.82
CA LEU A 220 -2.08 37.52 -19.58
C LEU A 220 -2.22 38.14 -18.17
N PRO A 221 -2.28 39.48 -18.06
CA PRO A 221 -2.35 40.15 -16.77
C PRO A 221 -3.76 40.11 -16.17
N ASN A 222 -3.84 40.26 -14.84
CA ASN A 222 -5.10 40.46 -14.09
C ASN A 222 -6.11 39.33 -14.19
N VAL A 223 -5.67 38.10 -14.28
CA VAL A 223 -6.55 36.91 -14.22
C VAL A 223 -7.00 36.69 -12.77
N THR A 224 -8.26 36.97 -12.47
CA THR A 224 -8.80 36.79 -11.12
C THR A 224 -9.59 35.48 -11.06
N PRO A 225 -9.09 34.45 -10.35
CA PRO A 225 -9.82 33.19 -10.15
C PRO A 225 -11.12 33.46 -9.39
N LYS A 226 -12.24 32.93 -9.91
CA LYS A 226 -13.54 32.90 -9.24
C LYS A 226 -13.85 31.48 -8.82
N LEU A 227 -14.38 31.29 -7.60
CA LEU A 227 -14.93 30.02 -7.14
C LEU A 227 -16.29 29.79 -7.77
#